data_866007f7905c2db151aa4f6e8ebe53e7
#
_entry.id   866007f7905c2db151aa4f6e8ebe53e7
#
_cell.length_a   1.000
_cell.length_b   1.000
_cell.length_c   1.000
_cell.angle_alpha   90.00
_cell.angle_beta   90.00
_cell.angle_gamma   90.00
#
_symmetry.space_group_name_H-M   'P 1'
#
loop_
_entity.id
_entity.type
_entity.pdbx_description
1 polymer ?
#
loop_
_entity_poly.entity_id
_entity_poly.type
_entity_poly.pdbx_seq_one_letter_code
_entity_poly.pdbx_strand_id
1 'polypeptide(L)'
;MNWKDSYKNALVSAEEAVSKIKSNSRIVVSHAVGEPLDLIDALVKNREQYENLEIVHMVAMGKGEYVKPGMEKYFHHNALFVGASTREAVKSGRADYTPCFFYEVPRLFKKGYLPIDVALIQVSEPDEHGYCSFGVSNDYSKPGAESAKLVIAEVNKNMPRTLGDSFIHVSDIDYIVESSHPIIELKPAKIGEVEKAIGKYCASLIEDGSTLQLGIGAIPDAVLLFLKDKKDLGIHSEMISDGVVELVEAGVINNKKKTLHPGKIVVTFLMGTKRLYDFIDNNPMIESYPVDYVNDPMVIMKNYKMVSINSCVQVDLMGQVCSESIGLKQISGVGGQVDFIRGTSMAEDGKAIIAIPSTAAHGKVSRIVPFLDEGAAITTSRNEVDYIITEYGIAQLRGKTLKQRAEALINIAHPDFRDSLTGEFNRRFN
;
A
#
# COMPACT_ATOMS: atom_id res chain seq x y z
N MET A 1 -26.49 17.20 21.24
CA MET A 1 -25.37 17.50 22.16
C MET A 1 -24.39 18.33 21.37
N ASN A 2 -23.77 19.38 21.95
CA ASN A 2 -22.71 20.10 21.23
C ASN A 2 -21.52 19.16 21.07
N TRP A 3 -20.89 19.09 19.88
CA TRP A 3 -19.78 18.22 19.64
C TRP A 3 -18.60 18.41 20.63
N LYS A 4 -18.41 19.65 21.14
CA LYS A 4 -17.40 19.96 22.17
C LYS A 4 -17.68 19.26 23.50
N ASP A 5 -18.94 19.06 23.84
CA ASP A 5 -19.32 18.32 25.04
C ASP A 5 -19.11 16.81 24.81
N SER A 6 -19.45 16.32 23.62
CA SER A 6 -19.17 14.92 23.23
C SER A 6 -17.67 14.61 23.30
N TYR A 7 -16.83 15.49 22.73
CA TYR A 7 -15.37 15.35 22.77
C TYR A 7 -14.84 15.27 24.22
N LYS A 8 -15.24 16.22 25.07
CA LYS A 8 -14.82 16.27 26.48
C LYS A 8 -15.24 15.01 27.26
N ASN A 9 -16.44 14.51 26.99
CA ASN A 9 -16.96 13.33 27.68
C ASN A 9 -16.28 12.03 27.21
N ALA A 10 -15.78 11.97 25.97
CA ALA A 10 -15.04 10.85 25.42
C ALA A 10 -13.54 10.88 25.76
N LEU A 11 -13.02 12.01 26.28
CA LEU A 11 -11.61 12.21 26.56
C LEU A 11 -11.16 11.41 27.78
N VAL A 12 -10.20 10.51 27.60
CA VAL A 12 -9.64 9.64 28.62
C VAL A 12 -8.12 9.45 28.41
N SER A 13 -7.45 8.80 29.38
CA SER A 13 -6.07 8.35 29.17
C SER A 13 -6.00 7.14 28.23
N ALA A 14 -4.83 6.88 27.64
CA ALA A 14 -4.63 5.71 26.79
C ALA A 14 -4.87 4.40 27.57
N GLU A 15 -4.39 4.31 28.81
CA GLU A 15 -4.62 3.17 29.69
C GLU A 15 -6.11 2.96 29.98
N GLU A 16 -6.85 4.01 30.23
CA GLU A 16 -8.29 3.93 30.45
C GLU A 16 -9.02 3.49 29.19
N ALA A 17 -8.69 4.06 28.02
CA ALA A 17 -9.29 3.72 26.75
C ALA A 17 -9.11 2.21 26.42
N VAL A 18 -7.87 1.70 26.50
CA VAL A 18 -7.61 0.28 26.21
C VAL A 18 -8.21 -0.66 27.24
N SER A 19 -8.45 -0.22 28.49
CA SER A 19 -9.12 -1.04 29.52
C SER A 19 -10.59 -1.39 29.18
N LYS A 20 -11.20 -0.69 28.21
CA LYS A 20 -12.55 -0.98 27.70
C LYS A 20 -12.60 -2.14 26.73
N ILE A 21 -11.44 -2.57 26.21
CA ILE A 21 -11.33 -3.69 25.28
C ILE A 21 -11.52 -5.01 26.05
N LYS A 22 -12.36 -5.87 25.52
CA LYS A 22 -12.65 -7.18 26.14
C LYS A 22 -11.76 -8.26 25.55
N SER A 23 -11.38 -9.25 26.36
CA SER A 23 -10.73 -10.48 25.86
C SER A 23 -11.53 -11.12 24.71
N ASN A 24 -10.84 -11.83 23.83
CA ASN A 24 -11.39 -12.45 22.61
C ASN A 24 -12.00 -11.46 21.60
N SER A 25 -11.67 -10.16 21.68
CA SER A 25 -12.06 -9.16 20.68
C SER A 25 -11.14 -9.20 19.50
N ARG A 26 -11.67 -8.88 18.31
CA ARG A 26 -10.90 -8.57 17.11
C ARG A 26 -10.75 -7.06 16.96
N ILE A 27 -9.51 -6.62 16.91
CA ILE A 27 -9.12 -5.23 16.84
C ILE A 27 -8.60 -4.94 15.44
N VAL A 28 -9.12 -3.93 14.75
CA VAL A 28 -8.48 -3.35 13.57
C VAL A 28 -7.67 -2.14 13.97
N VAL A 29 -6.46 -2.02 13.42
CA VAL A 29 -5.53 -0.91 13.68
C VAL A 29 -5.34 -0.10 12.41
N SER A 30 -5.35 1.23 12.49
CA SER A 30 -5.07 2.11 11.37
C SER A 30 -3.73 1.81 10.71
N HIS A 31 -3.71 1.93 9.39
CA HIS A 31 -2.66 1.45 8.51
C HIS A 31 -1.40 2.31 8.53
N ALA A 32 -0.26 1.67 8.35
CA ALA A 32 1.04 2.27 8.05
C ALA A 32 1.44 3.38 9.07
N VAL A 33 1.77 4.57 8.59
CA VAL A 33 2.19 5.70 9.44
C VAL A 33 1.03 6.34 10.21
N GLY A 34 -0.22 5.91 9.94
CA GLY A 34 -1.41 6.23 10.72
C GLY A 34 -1.62 5.34 11.95
N GLU A 35 -0.70 4.43 12.27
CA GLU A 35 -0.76 3.57 13.47
C GLU A 35 -0.86 4.43 14.74
N PRO A 36 -1.87 4.21 15.63
CA PRO A 36 -2.05 4.97 16.87
C PRO A 36 -1.08 4.48 17.94
N LEU A 37 0.12 5.07 17.98
CA LEU A 37 1.26 4.57 18.74
C LEU A 37 1.03 4.57 20.26
N ASP A 38 0.40 5.60 20.80
CA ASP A 38 0.13 5.70 22.25
C ASP A 38 -0.89 4.64 22.68
N LEU A 39 -1.90 4.36 21.84
CA LEU A 39 -2.88 3.30 22.09
C LEU A 39 -2.24 1.91 22.00
N ILE A 40 -1.37 1.66 21.01
CA ILE A 40 -0.66 0.38 20.87
C ILE A 40 0.31 0.16 22.04
N ASP A 41 1.07 1.18 22.43
CA ASP A 41 1.98 1.10 23.59
C ASP A 41 1.19 0.83 24.89
N ALA A 42 0.04 1.50 25.10
CA ALA A 42 -0.85 1.23 26.25
C ALA A 42 -1.45 -0.18 26.22
N LEU A 43 -1.91 -0.66 25.05
CA LEU A 43 -2.45 -2.01 24.89
C LEU A 43 -1.42 -3.07 25.29
N VAL A 44 -0.18 -2.94 24.80
CA VAL A 44 0.92 -3.87 25.14
C VAL A 44 1.33 -3.79 26.60
N LYS A 45 1.38 -2.60 27.17
CA LYS A 45 1.68 -2.38 28.60
C LYS A 45 0.65 -3.04 29.51
N ASN A 46 -0.62 -3.00 29.14
CA ASN A 46 -1.74 -3.58 29.89
C ASN A 46 -2.08 -5.01 29.48
N ARG A 47 -1.21 -5.70 28.75
CA ARG A 47 -1.45 -7.03 28.16
C ARG A 47 -2.04 -8.09 29.12
N GLU A 48 -1.67 -8.05 30.39
CA GLU A 48 -2.13 -9.03 31.39
C GLU A 48 -3.64 -8.97 31.69
N GLN A 49 -4.32 -7.91 31.21
CA GLN A 49 -5.78 -7.78 31.28
C GLN A 49 -6.50 -8.57 30.17
N TYR A 50 -5.75 -9.09 29.18
CA TYR A 50 -6.34 -9.67 27.98
C TYR A 50 -5.98 -11.13 27.81
N GLU A 51 -6.91 -11.83 27.19
CA GLU A 51 -6.73 -13.18 26.66
C GLU A 51 -7.18 -13.17 25.20
N ASN A 52 -6.35 -13.68 24.29
CA ASN A 52 -6.68 -13.98 22.90
C ASN A 52 -7.28 -12.77 22.15
N LEU A 53 -6.62 -11.59 22.19
CA LEU A 53 -6.97 -10.47 21.33
C LEU A 53 -6.41 -10.70 19.93
N GLU A 54 -7.26 -10.69 18.91
CA GLU A 54 -6.82 -10.73 17.51
C GLU A 54 -6.58 -9.30 17.02
N ILE A 55 -5.34 -9.03 16.54
CA ILE A 55 -4.95 -7.74 15.99
C ILE A 55 -4.85 -7.86 14.47
N VAL A 56 -5.83 -7.30 13.77
CA VAL A 56 -5.87 -7.17 12.30
C VAL A 56 -5.15 -5.88 11.92
N HIS A 57 -4.04 -6.00 11.24
CA HIS A 57 -3.23 -4.85 10.84
C HIS A 57 -2.53 -5.15 9.50
N MET A 58 -2.53 -4.21 8.58
CA MET A 58 -1.92 -4.43 7.28
C MET A 58 -0.40 -4.21 7.34
N VAL A 59 0.06 -2.97 7.41
CA VAL A 59 1.50 -2.64 7.55
C VAL A 59 1.71 -1.94 8.88
N ALA A 60 2.30 -2.64 9.84
CA ALA A 60 2.70 -2.07 11.11
C ALA A 60 4.02 -1.31 10.95
N MET A 61 4.02 0.01 11.14
CA MET A 61 5.20 0.87 11.05
C MET A 61 5.80 1.18 12.42
N GLY A 62 5.05 0.94 13.49
CA GLY A 62 5.51 1.04 14.87
C GLY A 62 6.44 -0.11 15.26
N LYS A 63 6.67 -0.26 16.56
CA LYS A 63 7.64 -1.22 17.13
C LYS A 63 7.25 -2.69 16.96
N GLY A 64 5.97 -2.99 16.70
CA GLY A 64 5.45 -4.36 16.60
C GLY A 64 5.63 -5.17 17.89
N GLU A 65 5.53 -4.52 19.06
CA GLU A 65 5.76 -5.17 20.36
C GLU A 65 4.76 -6.32 20.62
N TYR A 66 3.52 -6.20 20.10
CA TYR A 66 2.47 -7.20 20.27
C TYR A 66 2.74 -8.53 19.53
N VAL A 67 3.72 -8.58 18.60
CA VAL A 67 4.11 -9.82 17.90
C VAL A 67 5.43 -10.41 18.40
N LYS A 68 6.04 -9.85 19.44
CA LYS A 68 7.30 -10.36 19.98
C LYS A 68 7.13 -11.68 20.71
N PRO A 69 8.19 -12.50 20.83
CA PRO A 69 8.13 -13.74 21.58
C PRO A 69 7.59 -13.54 23.01
N GLY A 70 6.66 -14.39 23.43
CA GLY A 70 6.01 -14.32 24.73
C GLY A 70 4.73 -13.50 24.78
N MET A 71 4.34 -12.85 23.66
CA MET A 71 3.08 -12.11 23.57
C MET A 71 1.91 -12.98 23.08
N GLU A 72 2.16 -14.18 22.57
CA GLU A 72 1.19 -15.08 21.93
C GLU A 72 0.02 -15.48 22.86
N LYS A 73 0.21 -15.44 24.15
CA LYS A 73 -0.84 -15.72 25.13
C LYS A 73 -1.85 -14.57 25.28
N TYR A 74 -1.49 -13.37 24.83
CA TYR A 74 -2.33 -12.18 24.94
C TYR A 74 -2.87 -11.76 23.58
N PHE A 75 -2.00 -11.79 22.54
CA PHE A 75 -2.25 -11.24 21.23
C PHE A 75 -2.01 -12.28 20.14
N HIS A 76 -2.93 -12.32 19.20
CA HIS A 76 -2.80 -13.05 17.95
C HIS A 76 -2.83 -12.05 16.79
N HIS A 77 -1.71 -11.90 16.08
CA HIS A 77 -1.65 -10.97 14.96
C HIS A 77 -2.09 -11.66 13.67
N ASN A 78 -3.08 -11.07 13.01
CA ASN A 78 -3.55 -11.44 11.68
C ASN A 78 -3.14 -10.34 10.70
N ALA A 79 -2.06 -10.56 9.96
CA ALA A 79 -1.58 -9.63 8.96
C ALA A 79 -2.42 -9.70 7.67
N LEU A 80 -2.87 -8.56 7.16
CA LEU A 80 -3.41 -8.45 5.80
C LEU A 80 -2.32 -8.11 4.78
N PHE A 81 -1.16 -7.71 5.27
CA PHE A 81 0.09 -7.49 4.53
C PHE A 81 1.26 -7.63 5.52
N VAL A 82 2.25 -8.44 5.18
CA VAL A 82 3.37 -8.71 6.07
C VAL A 82 4.42 -7.61 5.95
N GLY A 83 4.52 -6.79 6.98
CA GLY A 83 5.51 -5.70 7.09
C GLY A 83 6.83 -6.13 7.73
N ALA A 84 7.79 -5.22 7.78
CA ALA A 84 9.11 -5.49 8.34
C ALA A 84 9.06 -5.86 9.83
N SER A 85 8.22 -5.19 10.62
CA SER A 85 8.07 -5.40 12.07
C SER A 85 7.38 -6.72 12.42
N THR A 86 6.57 -7.30 11.51
CA THR A 86 5.77 -8.51 11.77
C THR A 86 6.26 -9.75 11.02
N ARG A 87 7.19 -9.60 10.05
CA ARG A 87 7.65 -10.68 9.17
C ARG A 87 8.23 -11.88 9.92
N GLU A 88 9.03 -11.66 10.95
CA GLU A 88 9.63 -12.76 11.72
C GLU A 88 8.57 -13.52 12.54
N ALA A 89 7.52 -12.84 13.00
CA ALA A 89 6.40 -13.49 13.70
C ALA A 89 5.61 -14.40 12.76
N VAL A 90 5.29 -13.95 11.55
CA VAL A 90 4.61 -14.79 10.53
C VAL A 90 5.49 -15.97 10.14
N LYS A 91 6.78 -15.73 9.87
CA LYS A 91 7.74 -16.79 9.50
C LYS A 91 7.86 -17.88 10.58
N SER A 92 7.77 -17.51 11.85
CA SER A 92 7.88 -18.45 12.99
C SER A 92 6.55 -19.04 13.45
N GLY A 93 5.44 -18.75 12.78
CA GLY A 93 4.10 -19.25 13.13
C GLY A 93 3.49 -18.59 14.36
N ARG A 94 4.01 -17.44 14.82
CA ARG A 94 3.46 -16.66 15.94
C ARG A 94 2.43 -15.64 15.49
N ALA A 95 2.29 -15.43 14.21
CA ALA A 95 1.30 -14.57 13.58
C ALA A 95 0.83 -15.22 12.29
N ASP A 96 -0.37 -14.87 11.86
CA ASP A 96 -0.97 -15.38 10.63
C ASP A 96 -1.02 -14.31 9.53
N TYR A 97 -1.29 -14.76 8.31
CA TYR A 97 -1.50 -13.92 7.15
C TYR A 97 -2.82 -14.32 6.47
N THR A 98 -3.71 -13.36 6.33
CA THR A 98 -4.95 -13.51 5.54
C THR A 98 -4.77 -12.90 4.16
N PRO A 99 -4.69 -13.71 3.08
CA PRO A 99 -4.59 -13.19 1.72
C PRO A 99 -5.89 -12.49 1.30
N CYS A 100 -5.77 -11.28 0.79
CA CYS A 100 -6.88 -10.48 0.29
C CYS A 100 -6.40 -9.44 -0.72
N PHE A 101 -7.25 -9.02 -1.65
CA PHE A 101 -7.02 -7.80 -2.42
C PHE A 101 -7.26 -6.58 -1.53
N PHE A 102 -6.49 -5.52 -1.72
CA PHE A 102 -6.59 -4.38 -0.82
C PHE A 102 -7.95 -3.69 -0.92
N TYR A 103 -8.49 -3.52 -2.13
CA TYR A 103 -9.82 -2.92 -2.30
C TYR A 103 -10.95 -3.72 -1.67
N GLU A 104 -10.75 -5.03 -1.38
CA GLU A 104 -11.77 -5.88 -0.76
C GLU A 104 -11.77 -5.81 0.78
N VAL A 105 -10.74 -5.29 1.41
CA VAL A 105 -10.62 -5.25 2.88
C VAL A 105 -11.86 -4.65 3.55
N PRO A 106 -12.39 -3.47 3.12
CA PRO A 106 -13.63 -2.94 3.69
C PRO A 106 -14.83 -3.90 3.57
N ARG A 107 -14.88 -4.67 2.49
CA ARG A 107 -15.94 -5.67 2.29
C ARG A 107 -15.82 -6.85 3.26
N LEU A 108 -14.58 -7.25 3.62
CA LEU A 108 -14.38 -8.30 4.63
C LEU A 108 -14.99 -7.89 5.98
N PHE A 109 -14.87 -6.62 6.35
CA PHE A 109 -15.45 -6.06 7.57
C PHE A 109 -16.97 -5.94 7.46
N LYS A 110 -17.46 -5.21 6.47
CA LYS A 110 -18.90 -4.90 6.25
C LYS A 110 -19.76 -6.15 6.04
N LYS A 111 -19.21 -7.23 5.46
CA LYS A 111 -19.92 -8.50 5.22
C LYS A 111 -19.74 -9.53 6.34
N GLY A 112 -18.93 -9.23 7.37
CA GLY A 112 -18.70 -10.11 8.51
C GLY A 112 -17.84 -11.33 8.20
N TYR A 113 -17.07 -11.33 7.10
CA TYR A 113 -16.03 -12.34 6.88
C TYR A 113 -14.88 -12.16 7.89
N LEU A 114 -14.60 -10.92 8.24
CA LEU A 114 -13.65 -10.52 9.27
C LEU A 114 -14.33 -9.47 10.17
N PRO A 115 -15.28 -9.88 11.07
CA PRO A 115 -16.03 -8.95 11.89
C PRO A 115 -15.12 -8.22 12.87
N ILE A 116 -15.31 -6.91 13.04
CA ILE A 116 -14.47 -6.05 13.88
C ILE A 116 -15.24 -5.70 15.16
N ASP A 117 -14.62 -5.94 16.31
CA ASP A 117 -15.15 -5.54 17.61
C ASP A 117 -14.64 -4.14 18.00
N VAL A 118 -13.38 -3.84 17.74
CA VAL A 118 -12.72 -2.61 18.17
C VAL A 118 -11.93 -2.02 17.00
N ALA A 119 -12.05 -0.71 16.79
CA ALA A 119 -11.16 0.05 15.91
C ALA A 119 -10.24 0.95 16.75
N LEU A 120 -8.94 0.79 16.58
CA LEU A 120 -7.92 1.70 17.09
C LEU A 120 -7.45 2.57 15.93
N ILE A 121 -7.85 3.83 15.94
CA ILE A 121 -7.57 4.76 14.85
C ILE A 121 -6.74 5.95 15.30
N GLN A 122 -6.01 6.56 14.37
CA GLN A 122 -5.35 7.86 14.58
C GLN A 122 -5.95 8.88 13.62
N VAL A 123 -6.32 10.05 14.15
CA VAL A 123 -7.00 11.11 13.40
C VAL A 123 -6.45 12.49 13.76
N SER A 124 -6.76 13.49 12.94
CA SER A 124 -6.45 14.91 13.22
C SER A 124 -7.30 15.47 14.38
N GLU A 125 -6.93 16.63 14.89
CA GLU A 125 -7.82 17.42 15.72
C GLU A 125 -9.15 17.71 14.98
N PRO A 126 -10.29 17.82 15.72
CA PRO A 126 -11.57 18.14 15.11
C PRO A 126 -11.59 19.60 14.59
N ASP A 127 -12.28 19.80 13.47
CA ASP A 127 -12.57 21.14 12.96
C ASP A 127 -13.67 21.86 13.76
N GLU A 128 -14.06 23.04 13.30
CA GLU A 128 -15.11 23.83 13.92
C GLU A 128 -16.49 23.14 13.97
N HIS A 129 -16.69 22.12 13.17
CA HIS A 129 -17.90 21.31 13.08
C HIS A 129 -17.80 19.96 13.80
N GLY A 130 -16.64 19.62 14.37
CA GLY A 130 -16.40 18.38 15.11
C GLY A 130 -15.93 17.19 14.23
N TYR A 131 -15.46 17.45 13.02
CA TYR A 131 -14.93 16.41 12.14
C TYR A 131 -13.42 16.29 12.23
N CYS A 132 -12.94 15.12 12.57
CA CYS A 132 -11.55 14.70 12.51
C CYS A 132 -11.24 14.07 11.15
N SER A 133 -10.06 14.35 10.57
CA SER A 133 -9.59 13.67 9.34
C SER A 133 -8.79 12.41 9.69
N PHE A 134 -8.97 11.34 8.91
CA PHE A 134 -8.08 10.17 8.97
C PHE A 134 -6.66 10.47 8.48
N GLY A 135 -6.43 11.66 7.93
CA GLY A 135 -5.12 12.18 7.60
C GLY A 135 -4.35 11.29 6.62
N VAL A 136 -3.27 10.70 7.10
CA VAL A 136 -2.36 9.89 6.28
C VAL A 136 -2.86 8.47 6.02
N SER A 137 -3.92 7.99 6.68
CA SER A 137 -4.39 6.59 6.58
C SER A 137 -5.91 6.52 6.62
N ASN A 138 -6.55 6.73 5.47
CA ASN A 138 -7.99 6.62 5.30
C ASN A 138 -8.42 5.20 4.93
N ASP A 139 -7.77 4.62 3.97
CA ASP A 139 -7.85 3.29 3.35
C ASP A 139 -8.93 2.35 3.93
N TYR A 140 -8.55 1.36 4.74
CA TYR A 140 -9.48 0.52 5.50
C TYR A 140 -9.74 1.06 6.92
N SER A 141 -9.01 2.13 7.34
CA SER A 141 -9.13 2.70 8.69
C SER A 141 -10.52 3.27 8.93
N LYS A 142 -11.04 4.06 7.99
CA LYS A 142 -12.42 4.57 8.05
C LYS A 142 -13.46 3.45 7.97
N PRO A 143 -13.46 2.56 6.98
CA PRO A 143 -14.39 1.41 6.95
C PRO A 143 -14.28 0.51 8.18
N GLY A 144 -13.10 0.37 8.75
CA GLY A 144 -12.86 -0.35 10.00
C GLY A 144 -13.56 0.29 11.18
N ALA A 145 -13.42 1.62 11.34
CA ALA A 145 -14.13 2.38 12.36
C ALA A 145 -15.66 2.29 12.19
N GLU A 146 -16.17 2.44 10.95
CA GLU A 146 -17.59 2.32 10.63
C GLU A 146 -18.17 0.93 10.89
N SER A 147 -17.32 -0.13 10.89
CA SER A 147 -17.74 -1.52 11.09
C SER A 147 -17.57 -2.00 12.53
N ALA A 148 -16.81 -1.28 13.35
CA ALA A 148 -16.49 -1.65 14.72
C ALA A 148 -17.67 -1.40 15.68
N LYS A 149 -17.69 -2.16 16.78
CA LYS A 149 -18.64 -1.94 17.88
C LYS A 149 -18.13 -0.93 18.88
N LEU A 150 -16.82 -0.69 18.91
CA LEU A 150 -16.12 0.23 19.79
C LEU A 150 -15.05 0.96 18.98
N VAL A 151 -15.10 2.28 18.96
CA VAL A 151 -14.12 3.14 18.25
C VAL A 151 -13.30 3.91 19.29
N ILE A 152 -12.00 3.68 19.30
CA ILE A 152 -11.04 4.39 20.15
C ILE A 152 -10.09 5.19 19.23
N ALA A 153 -10.09 6.49 19.35
CA ALA A 153 -9.29 7.38 18.52
C ALA A 153 -8.16 8.05 19.28
N GLU A 154 -6.96 7.96 18.73
CA GLU A 154 -5.84 8.82 19.09
C GLU A 154 -5.93 10.09 18.24
N VAL A 155 -6.29 11.21 18.88
CA VAL A 155 -6.38 12.51 18.24
C VAL A 155 -5.01 13.18 18.33
N ASN A 156 -4.30 13.18 17.21
CA ASN A 156 -2.93 13.68 17.15
C ASN A 156 -2.89 15.05 16.45
N LYS A 157 -2.43 16.07 17.16
CA LYS A 157 -2.30 17.44 16.62
C LYS A 157 -1.33 17.56 15.44
N ASN A 158 -0.45 16.56 15.24
CA ASN A 158 0.49 16.52 14.12
C ASN A 158 -0.05 15.73 12.91
N MET A 159 -1.27 15.15 13.02
CA MET A 159 -1.91 14.49 11.89
C MET A 159 -2.41 15.54 10.89
N PRO A 160 -1.92 15.51 9.64
CA PRO A 160 -2.40 16.45 8.62
C PRO A 160 -3.86 16.19 8.30
N ARG A 161 -4.60 17.25 7.97
CA ARG A 161 -5.98 17.18 7.57
C ARG A 161 -6.10 16.96 6.06
N THR A 162 -6.36 15.75 5.62
CA THR A 162 -6.66 15.44 4.22
C THR A 162 -8.15 15.62 3.94
N LEU A 163 -8.47 16.05 2.71
CA LEU A 163 -9.84 16.27 2.25
C LEU A 163 -10.34 15.06 1.45
N GLY A 164 -11.58 15.13 0.98
CA GLY A 164 -12.26 14.02 0.30
C GLY A 164 -13.22 13.29 1.25
N ASP A 165 -13.36 11.98 1.12
CA ASP A 165 -14.16 11.15 2.02
C ASP A 165 -13.28 10.55 3.13
N SER A 166 -12.65 11.41 3.95
CA SER A 166 -11.65 11.02 4.95
C SER A 166 -11.96 11.52 6.36
N PHE A 167 -13.23 11.65 6.70
CA PHE A 167 -13.63 12.23 7.98
C PHE A 167 -14.44 11.29 8.86
N ILE A 168 -14.30 11.47 10.18
CA ILE A 168 -15.15 10.91 11.21
C ILE A 168 -15.59 12.03 12.15
N HIS A 169 -16.86 12.06 12.53
CA HIS A 169 -17.35 13.03 13.51
C HIS A 169 -17.09 12.53 14.94
N VAL A 170 -16.80 13.42 15.86
CA VAL A 170 -16.49 13.06 17.26
C VAL A 170 -17.62 12.30 17.97
N SER A 171 -18.88 12.41 17.50
CA SER A 171 -20.00 11.61 18.04
C SER A 171 -19.93 10.13 17.68
N ASP A 172 -19.12 9.76 16.71
CA ASP A 172 -18.94 8.39 16.24
C ASP A 172 -17.67 7.75 16.84
N ILE A 173 -17.08 8.42 17.83
CA ILE A 173 -15.90 7.97 18.58
C ILE A 173 -16.31 7.77 20.05
N ASP A 174 -16.11 6.57 20.56
CA ASP A 174 -16.48 6.22 21.94
C ASP A 174 -15.47 6.75 22.97
N TYR A 175 -14.17 6.65 22.67
CA TYR A 175 -13.08 7.14 23.53
C TYR A 175 -12.02 7.88 22.72
N ILE A 176 -11.58 9.01 23.26
CA ILE A 176 -10.58 9.90 22.65
C ILE A 176 -9.36 9.97 23.57
N VAL A 177 -8.18 9.81 22.97
CA VAL A 177 -6.87 10.00 23.60
C VAL A 177 -6.15 11.11 22.83
N GLU A 178 -5.82 12.20 23.50
CA GLU A 178 -5.03 13.27 22.88
C GLU A 178 -3.55 12.89 22.78
N SER A 179 -2.95 13.15 21.64
CA SER A 179 -1.56 12.86 21.35
C SER A 179 -0.86 14.01 20.62
N SER A 180 0.46 13.98 20.64
CA SER A 180 1.29 15.01 19.98
C SER A 180 2.61 14.45 19.44
N HIS A 181 2.74 13.13 19.33
CA HIS A 181 3.94 12.56 18.72
C HIS A 181 4.02 12.91 17.22
N PRO A 182 5.20 13.04 16.66
CA PRO A 182 5.36 13.25 15.22
C PRO A 182 4.84 12.04 14.44
N ILE A 183 4.25 12.29 13.28
CA ILE A 183 3.90 11.21 12.33
C ILE A 183 5.19 10.54 11.86
N ILE A 184 5.17 9.22 11.77
CA ILE A 184 6.32 8.43 11.31
C ILE A 184 6.72 8.87 9.90
N GLU A 185 8.01 9.19 9.70
CA GLU A 185 8.53 9.58 8.39
C GLU A 185 9.17 8.40 7.67
N LEU A 186 8.90 8.30 6.38
CA LEU A 186 9.57 7.39 5.47
C LEU A 186 10.54 8.18 4.59
N LYS A 187 11.84 7.99 4.80
CA LYS A 187 12.87 8.66 4.01
C LYS A 187 12.91 8.10 2.58
N PRO A 188 13.17 8.97 1.56
CA PRO A 188 13.35 8.52 0.19
C PRO A 188 14.43 7.45 0.07
N ALA A 189 14.19 6.48 -0.81
CA ALA A 189 15.15 5.41 -1.06
C ALA A 189 16.38 5.92 -1.85
N LYS A 190 17.53 5.29 -1.64
CA LYS A 190 18.72 5.57 -2.45
C LYS A 190 18.55 4.98 -3.85
N ILE A 191 18.62 5.82 -4.87
CA ILE A 191 18.47 5.43 -6.28
C ILE A 191 19.86 5.08 -6.83
N GLY A 192 20.04 3.85 -7.30
CA GLY A 192 21.24 3.38 -8.00
C GLY A 192 21.12 3.46 -9.52
N GLU A 193 22.15 3.00 -10.24
CA GLU A 193 22.16 3.02 -11.71
C GLU A 193 21.17 2.03 -12.32
N VAL A 194 20.92 0.90 -11.66
CA VAL A 194 19.91 -0.10 -12.09
C VAL A 194 18.52 0.54 -12.04
N GLU A 195 18.17 1.17 -10.92
CA GLU A 195 16.87 1.82 -10.74
C GLU A 195 16.69 2.99 -11.72
N LYS A 196 17.75 3.76 -12.01
CA LYS A 196 17.71 4.84 -13.02
C LYS A 196 17.44 4.28 -14.43
N ALA A 197 18.10 3.17 -14.82
CA ALA A 197 17.87 2.55 -16.12
C ALA A 197 16.42 2.06 -16.24
N ILE A 198 15.90 1.38 -15.21
CA ILE A 198 14.50 0.95 -15.14
C ILE A 198 13.56 2.15 -15.20
N GLY A 199 13.81 3.19 -14.40
CA GLY A 199 13.01 4.41 -14.35
C GLY A 199 12.92 5.10 -15.72
N LYS A 200 14.02 5.13 -16.47
CA LYS A 200 14.05 5.67 -17.84
C LYS A 200 13.17 4.86 -18.79
N TYR A 201 13.20 3.53 -18.74
CA TYR A 201 12.33 2.68 -19.54
C TYR A 201 10.85 2.86 -19.16
N CYS A 202 10.52 2.89 -17.89
CA CYS A 202 9.16 3.16 -17.43
C CYS A 202 8.65 4.52 -17.95
N ALA A 203 9.45 5.58 -17.77
CA ALA A 203 9.11 6.93 -18.21
C ALA A 203 8.91 7.04 -19.73
N SER A 204 9.57 6.19 -20.54
CA SER A 204 9.38 6.16 -22.00
C SER A 204 7.99 5.69 -22.41
N LEU A 205 7.29 4.94 -21.57
CA LEU A 205 5.91 4.47 -21.80
C LEU A 205 4.85 5.47 -21.32
N ILE A 206 5.24 6.47 -20.51
CA ILE A 206 4.34 7.49 -19.98
C ILE A 206 4.21 8.62 -21.00
N GLU A 207 2.99 8.92 -21.39
CA GLU A 207 2.66 10.00 -22.33
C GLU A 207 2.19 11.24 -21.59
N ASP A 208 2.22 12.40 -22.25
CA ASP A 208 1.58 13.61 -21.73
C ASP A 208 0.08 13.36 -21.48
N GLY A 209 -0.43 13.88 -20.38
CA GLY A 209 -1.81 13.69 -19.97
C GLY A 209 -2.10 12.34 -19.30
N SER A 210 -1.11 11.45 -19.11
CA SER A 210 -1.29 10.17 -18.41
C SER A 210 -1.70 10.38 -16.94
N THR A 211 -2.52 9.46 -16.43
CA THR A 211 -2.82 9.34 -15.00
C THR A 211 -1.99 8.22 -14.40
N LEU A 212 -1.28 8.49 -13.31
CA LEU A 212 -0.27 7.58 -12.76
C LEU A 212 -0.71 6.97 -11.43
N GLN A 213 -0.38 5.69 -11.24
CA GLN A 213 -0.22 5.03 -9.95
C GLN A 213 1.25 4.68 -9.78
N LEU A 214 1.81 5.08 -8.64
CA LEU A 214 3.19 4.83 -8.26
C LEU A 214 3.22 4.37 -6.80
N GLY A 215 4.05 3.35 -6.51
CA GLY A 215 4.37 2.96 -5.14
C GLY A 215 5.46 3.83 -4.53
N ILE A 216 6.10 3.30 -3.50
CA ILE A 216 7.27 3.86 -2.84
C ILE A 216 8.52 3.02 -3.12
N GLY A 217 9.69 3.62 -2.94
CA GLY A 217 10.98 2.95 -3.08
C GLY A 217 11.78 3.41 -4.28
N ALA A 218 12.95 2.82 -4.47
CA ALA A 218 13.95 3.31 -5.40
C ALA A 218 13.48 3.34 -6.88
N ILE A 219 12.66 2.37 -7.32
CA ILE A 219 12.18 2.34 -8.71
C ILE A 219 11.11 3.41 -8.96
N PRO A 220 10.02 3.53 -8.18
CA PRO A 220 9.07 4.63 -8.35
C PRO A 220 9.72 6.01 -8.26
N ASP A 221 10.62 6.22 -7.29
CA ASP A 221 11.34 7.49 -7.16
C ASP A 221 12.24 7.75 -8.38
N ALA A 222 12.88 6.71 -8.94
CA ALA A 222 13.66 6.82 -10.18
C ALA A 222 12.80 7.18 -11.39
N VAL A 223 11.58 6.64 -11.50
CA VAL A 223 10.64 7.01 -12.57
C VAL A 223 10.33 8.51 -12.51
N LEU A 224 10.00 9.03 -11.32
CA LEU A 224 9.67 10.46 -11.14
C LEU A 224 10.78 11.39 -11.62
N LEU A 225 12.08 11.00 -11.49
CA LEU A 225 13.20 11.78 -11.98
C LEU A 225 13.17 12.03 -13.50
N PHE A 226 12.61 11.09 -14.28
CA PHE A 226 12.55 11.14 -15.74
C PHE A 226 11.23 11.71 -16.27
N LEU A 227 10.34 12.23 -15.40
CA LEU A 227 9.07 12.81 -15.83
C LEU A 227 9.06 14.33 -15.92
N LYS A 228 10.18 15.01 -15.63
CA LYS A 228 10.26 16.48 -15.57
C LYS A 228 9.90 17.18 -16.89
N ASP A 229 10.10 16.52 -18.01
CA ASP A 229 9.78 17.06 -19.35
C ASP A 229 8.35 16.71 -19.82
N LYS A 230 7.61 15.94 -19.03
CA LYS A 230 6.21 15.58 -19.32
C LYS A 230 5.26 16.72 -18.96
N LYS A 231 4.04 16.66 -19.52
CA LYS A 231 3.02 17.70 -19.35
C LYS A 231 1.69 17.10 -18.93
N ASP A 232 0.97 17.85 -18.11
CA ASP A 232 -0.42 17.57 -17.74
C ASP A 232 -0.65 16.18 -17.14
N LEU A 233 0.33 15.65 -16.38
CA LEU A 233 0.16 14.39 -15.69
C LEU A 233 -0.86 14.50 -14.55
N GLY A 234 -1.52 13.38 -14.24
CA GLY A 234 -2.44 13.24 -13.13
C GLY A 234 -2.08 12.09 -12.22
N ILE A 235 -2.66 12.06 -11.03
CA ILE A 235 -2.49 10.99 -10.04
C ILE A 235 -3.85 10.40 -9.64
N HIS A 236 -3.93 9.07 -9.75
CA HIS A 236 -4.92 8.22 -9.12
C HIS A 236 -4.16 7.01 -8.61
N SER A 237 -3.82 7.00 -7.33
CA SER A 237 -2.85 6.07 -6.77
C SER A 237 -3.28 5.62 -5.38
N GLU A 238 -2.87 4.43 -4.99
CA GLU A 238 -3.00 3.95 -3.62
C GLU A 238 -2.33 4.94 -2.66
N MET A 239 -1.12 5.38 -3.01
CA MET A 239 -0.33 6.33 -2.24
C MET A 239 0.53 7.23 -3.11
N ILE A 240 1.14 8.24 -2.53
CA ILE A 240 2.18 9.08 -3.15
C ILE A 240 3.37 9.27 -2.19
N SER A 241 4.52 9.61 -2.77
CA SER A 241 5.76 9.98 -2.06
C SER A 241 6.14 11.45 -2.30
N ASP A 242 7.20 11.92 -1.63
CA ASP A 242 7.73 13.29 -1.77
C ASP A 242 8.07 13.68 -3.21
N GLY A 243 8.48 12.71 -4.06
CA GLY A 243 8.79 12.98 -5.46
C GLY A 243 7.59 13.46 -6.28
N VAL A 244 6.37 13.09 -5.89
CA VAL A 244 5.14 13.63 -6.51
C VAL A 244 4.98 15.10 -6.18
N VAL A 245 5.30 15.54 -4.96
CA VAL A 245 5.25 16.95 -4.54
C VAL A 245 6.18 17.79 -5.44
N GLU A 246 7.39 17.31 -5.72
CA GLU A 246 8.33 18.00 -6.61
C GLU A 246 7.77 18.22 -8.02
N LEU A 247 7.09 17.22 -8.58
CA LEU A 247 6.50 17.32 -9.91
C LEU A 247 5.24 18.19 -9.93
N VAL A 248 4.51 18.29 -8.84
CA VAL A 248 3.40 19.27 -8.69
C VAL A 248 3.95 20.69 -8.66
N GLU A 249 4.96 20.95 -7.84
CA GLU A 249 5.60 22.27 -7.72
C GLU A 249 6.24 22.70 -9.06
N ALA A 250 6.75 21.74 -9.84
CA ALA A 250 7.27 21.98 -11.19
C ALA A 250 6.18 22.15 -12.26
N GLY A 251 4.89 21.98 -11.93
CA GLY A 251 3.77 22.11 -12.86
C GLY A 251 3.58 20.92 -13.82
N VAL A 252 4.34 19.86 -13.64
CA VAL A 252 4.26 18.62 -14.45
C VAL A 252 3.00 17.83 -14.11
N ILE A 253 2.70 17.69 -12.81
CA ILE A 253 1.47 17.08 -12.31
C ILE A 253 0.50 18.19 -11.94
N ASN A 254 -0.55 18.35 -12.73
CA ASN A 254 -1.61 19.34 -12.50
C ASN A 254 -3.02 18.74 -12.52
N ASN A 255 -3.14 17.45 -12.82
CA ASN A 255 -4.38 16.68 -12.86
C ASN A 255 -5.47 17.20 -13.84
N LYS A 256 -5.16 18.16 -14.72
CA LYS A 256 -6.15 18.81 -15.59
C LYS A 256 -6.72 17.89 -16.66
N LYS A 257 -5.94 16.88 -17.08
CA LYS A 257 -6.33 15.92 -18.12
C LYS A 257 -6.97 14.64 -17.57
N LYS A 258 -7.05 14.48 -16.26
CA LYS A 258 -7.77 13.35 -15.66
C LYS A 258 -9.22 13.32 -16.10
N THR A 259 -9.72 12.13 -16.43
CA THR A 259 -11.13 11.91 -16.77
C THR A 259 -11.99 11.66 -15.52
N LEU A 260 -11.37 11.21 -14.43
CA LEU A 260 -12.00 11.04 -13.13
C LEU A 260 -11.33 12.00 -12.13
N HIS A 261 -12.10 12.78 -11.38
CA HIS A 261 -11.61 13.83 -10.46
C HIS A 261 -10.60 14.79 -11.12
N PRO A 262 -10.97 15.52 -12.18
CA PRO A 262 -10.06 16.47 -12.83
C PRO A 262 -9.60 17.54 -11.83
N GLY A 263 -8.31 17.88 -11.88
CA GLY A 263 -7.69 18.83 -10.94
C GLY A 263 -7.34 18.25 -9.56
N LYS A 264 -7.60 16.95 -9.31
CA LYS A 264 -7.37 16.31 -8.01
C LYS A 264 -6.37 15.16 -8.08
N ILE A 265 -5.49 15.10 -7.10
CA ILE A 265 -4.74 13.90 -6.74
C ILE A 265 -5.65 13.04 -5.88
N VAL A 266 -5.91 11.81 -6.29
CA VAL A 266 -6.74 10.86 -5.54
C VAL A 266 -5.86 9.79 -4.94
N VAL A 267 -5.96 9.59 -3.61
CA VAL A 267 -5.16 8.64 -2.83
C VAL A 267 -6.00 7.97 -1.75
N THR A 268 -5.46 6.91 -1.13
CA THR A 268 -6.10 6.27 0.01
C THR A 268 -5.26 6.30 1.28
N PHE A 269 -3.94 6.29 1.16
CA PHE A 269 -3.01 6.56 2.26
C PHE A 269 -1.75 7.28 1.77
N LEU A 270 -0.89 7.71 2.69
CA LEU A 270 0.26 8.57 2.40
C LEU A 270 1.43 8.20 3.30
N MET A 271 2.61 8.04 2.71
CA MET A 271 3.86 7.81 3.45
C MET A 271 4.99 8.60 2.81
N GLY A 272 5.65 9.45 3.57
CA GLY A 272 6.76 10.26 3.10
C GLY A 272 7.44 10.98 4.25
N THR A 273 8.06 12.09 3.96
CA THR A 273 8.66 12.97 4.97
C THR A 273 7.67 14.04 5.41
N LYS A 274 8.08 14.84 6.39
CA LYS A 274 7.32 16.02 6.83
C LYS A 274 6.93 16.94 5.65
N ARG A 275 7.77 17.03 4.59
CA ARG A 275 7.45 17.81 3.37
C ARG A 275 6.13 17.33 2.73
N LEU A 276 5.95 16.02 2.58
CA LEU A 276 4.69 15.48 2.07
C LEU A 276 3.54 15.80 3.01
N TYR A 277 3.72 15.62 4.32
CA TYR A 277 2.67 15.87 5.30
C TYR A 277 2.24 17.34 5.36
N ASP A 278 3.19 18.27 5.27
CA ASP A 278 2.90 19.71 5.17
C ASP A 278 2.19 20.05 3.84
N PHE A 279 2.54 19.38 2.74
CA PHE A 279 1.93 19.59 1.43
C PHE A 279 0.45 19.15 1.38
N ILE A 280 0.11 18.06 2.04
CA ILE A 280 -1.25 17.51 1.98
C ILE A 280 -2.21 18.17 2.99
N ASP A 281 -1.68 18.86 4.01
CA ASP A 281 -2.50 19.46 5.06
C ASP A 281 -3.41 20.55 4.50
N ASN A 282 -4.73 20.35 4.66
CA ASN A 282 -5.78 21.26 4.14
C ASN A 282 -5.60 21.63 2.64
N ASN A 283 -4.95 20.78 1.84
CA ASN A 283 -4.71 21.05 0.43
C ASN A 283 -5.89 20.58 -0.44
N PRO A 284 -6.66 21.48 -1.05
CA PRO A 284 -7.82 21.09 -1.87
C PRO A 284 -7.45 20.35 -3.17
N MET A 285 -6.18 20.28 -3.54
CA MET A 285 -5.73 19.42 -4.66
C MET A 285 -5.74 17.93 -4.27
N ILE A 286 -5.66 17.61 -2.97
CA ILE A 286 -5.59 16.23 -2.47
C ILE A 286 -6.97 15.79 -2.02
N GLU A 287 -7.41 14.64 -2.55
CA GLU A 287 -8.61 13.96 -2.09
C GLU A 287 -8.26 12.53 -1.66
N SER A 288 -8.51 12.22 -0.39
CA SER A 288 -8.36 10.90 0.19
C SER A 288 -9.70 10.20 0.28
N TYR A 289 -9.75 8.95 -0.19
CA TYR A 289 -10.94 8.10 -0.16
C TYR A 289 -10.61 6.74 0.43
N PRO A 290 -11.61 6.00 0.96
CA PRO A 290 -11.43 4.60 1.35
C PRO A 290 -10.89 3.73 0.20
N VAL A 291 -10.23 2.65 0.55
CA VAL A 291 -9.53 1.80 -0.43
C VAL A 291 -10.47 1.06 -1.38
N ASP A 292 -11.70 0.78 -0.95
CA ASP A 292 -12.75 0.18 -1.80
C ASP A 292 -13.26 1.12 -2.90
N TYR A 293 -12.84 2.39 -2.87
CA TYR A 293 -13.03 3.33 -3.98
C TYR A 293 -11.74 3.53 -4.79
N VAL A 294 -10.63 3.89 -4.14
CA VAL A 294 -9.39 4.25 -4.87
C VAL A 294 -8.81 3.06 -5.63
N ASN A 295 -8.82 1.87 -5.00
CA ASN A 295 -8.26 0.65 -5.55
C ASN A 295 -9.28 -0.21 -6.32
N ASP A 296 -10.56 0.17 -6.37
CA ASP A 296 -11.54 -0.60 -7.15
C ASP A 296 -11.14 -0.59 -8.63
N PRO A 297 -10.89 -1.75 -9.26
CA PRO A 297 -10.58 -1.83 -10.69
C PRO A 297 -11.61 -1.14 -11.58
N MET A 298 -12.90 -1.15 -11.18
CA MET A 298 -13.98 -0.47 -11.91
C MET A 298 -13.93 1.06 -11.80
N VAL A 299 -13.26 1.58 -10.78
CA VAL A 299 -12.98 3.02 -10.62
C VAL A 299 -11.71 3.38 -11.36
N ILE A 300 -10.64 2.61 -11.16
CA ILE A 300 -9.33 2.81 -11.79
C ILE A 300 -9.46 2.89 -13.32
N MET A 301 -10.22 1.97 -13.93
CA MET A 301 -10.40 1.90 -15.38
C MET A 301 -11.04 3.15 -16.02
N LYS A 302 -11.67 4.01 -15.23
CA LYS A 302 -12.27 5.26 -15.71
C LYS A 302 -11.25 6.36 -15.97
N ASN A 303 -9.97 6.14 -15.60
CA ASN A 303 -8.89 7.08 -15.90
C ASN A 303 -8.29 6.77 -17.27
N TYR A 304 -8.45 7.69 -18.22
CA TYR A 304 -7.83 7.62 -19.55
C TYR A 304 -6.29 7.65 -19.43
N LYS A 305 -5.59 6.87 -20.25
CA LYS A 305 -4.13 6.72 -20.20
C LYS A 305 -3.61 6.40 -18.80
N MET A 306 -4.31 5.51 -18.09
CA MET A 306 -3.86 5.06 -16.78
C MET A 306 -2.55 4.28 -16.92
N VAL A 307 -1.53 4.63 -16.13
CA VAL A 307 -0.26 3.90 -16.05
C VAL A 307 -0.03 3.49 -14.62
N SER A 308 -0.02 2.18 -14.37
CA SER A 308 0.32 1.62 -13.06
C SER A 308 1.73 1.05 -13.06
N ILE A 309 2.53 1.37 -12.03
CA ILE A 309 3.90 0.90 -11.89
C ILE A 309 4.06 0.19 -10.55
N ASN A 310 4.26 -1.11 -10.62
CA ASN A 310 4.42 -2.01 -9.49
C ASN A 310 5.74 -2.77 -9.60
N SER A 311 6.11 -3.51 -8.56
CA SER A 311 7.31 -4.34 -8.55
C SER A 311 6.98 -5.77 -8.16
N CYS A 312 7.94 -6.70 -8.32
CA CYS A 312 7.77 -8.09 -7.93
C CYS A 312 9.05 -8.69 -7.36
N VAL A 313 8.96 -9.89 -6.85
CA VAL A 313 10.10 -10.70 -6.40
C VAL A 313 10.71 -11.43 -7.58
N GLN A 314 9.88 -12.11 -8.39
CA GLN A 314 10.32 -12.88 -9.56
C GLN A 314 9.18 -13.02 -10.59
N VAL A 315 9.56 -13.27 -11.84
CA VAL A 315 8.67 -13.59 -12.95
C VAL A 315 9.19 -14.83 -13.71
N ASP A 316 8.31 -15.76 -14.02
CA ASP A 316 8.68 -16.95 -14.80
C ASP A 316 8.57 -16.68 -16.33
N LEU A 317 9.12 -17.59 -17.11
CA LEU A 317 9.13 -17.49 -18.59
C LEU A 317 7.73 -17.49 -19.22
N MET A 318 6.68 -17.81 -18.48
CA MET A 318 5.29 -17.70 -18.96
C MET A 318 4.64 -16.38 -18.61
N GLY A 319 5.30 -15.57 -17.78
CA GLY A 319 4.80 -14.28 -17.30
C GLY A 319 3.96 -14.38 -16.03
N GLN A 320 4.04 -15.48 -15.27
CA GLN A 320 3.49 -15.56 -13.92
C GLN A 320 4.39 -14.75 -12.96
N VAL A 321 3.79 -13.98 -12.07
CA VAL A 321 4.51 -13.04 -11.21
C VAL A 321 4.27 -13.36 -9.75
N CYS A 322 5.36 -13.48 -8.98
CA CYS A 322 5.34 -13.53 -7.53
C CYS A 322 5.85 -12.20 -6.96
N SER A 323 5.07 -11.58 -6.06
CA SER A 323 5.42 -10.31 -5.42
C SER A 323 5.46 -10.39 -3.90
N GLU A 324 4.98 -11.46 -3.30
CA GLU A 324 4.67 -11.50 -1.87
C GLU A 324 5.35 -12.64 -1.10
N SER A 325 6.02 -13.57 -1.81
CA SER A 325 6.73 -14.68 -1.16
C SER A 325 8.09 -14.96 -1.81
N ILE A 326 8.97 -15.65 -1.08
CA ILE A 326 10.20 -16.27 -1.57
C ILE A 326 10.08 -17.75 -1.21
N GLY A 327 9.76 -18.60 -2.20
CA GLY A 327 9.36 -19.97 -1.94
C GLY A 327 8.20 -19.99 -0.93
N LEU A 328 8.34 -20.80 0.12
CA LEU A 328 7.34 -20.97 1.18
C LEU A 328 7.27 -19.79 2.17
N LYS A 329 8.17 -18.79 2.07
CA LYS A 329 8.23 -17.71 3.03
C LYS A 329 7.38 -16.53 2.57
N GLN A 330 6.28 -16.25 3.28
CA GLN A 330 5.52 -15.02 3.10
C GLN A 330 6.37 -13.82 3.57
N ILE A 331 6.58 -12.82 2.70
CA ILE A 331 7.43 -11.64 2.98
C ILE A 331 6.68 -10.32 2.88
N SER A 332 5.51 -10.34 2.25
CA SER A 332 4.69 -9.18 1.93
C SER A 332 3.22 -9.59 1.86
N GLY A 333 2.42 -8.94 1.08
CA GLY A 333 1.06 -9.26 0.68
C GLY A 333 0.81 -8.76 -0.73
N VAL A 334 -0.39 -8.99 -1.24
CA VAL A 334 -0.79 -8.50 -2.56
C VAL A 334 -0.82 -6.97 -2.59
N GLY A 335 -1.29 -6.33 -1.51
CA GLY A 335 -1.54 -4.89 -1.51
C GLY A 335 -2.48 -4.49 -2.65
N GLY A 336 -2.25 -3.35 -3.26
CA GLY A 336 -3.02 -2.86 -4.41
C GLY A 336 -2.47 -3.23 -5.78
N GLN A 337 -1.39 -4.05 -5.86
CA GLN A 337 -0.75 -4.37 -7.14
C GLN A 337 -1.73 -4.94 -8.16
N VAL A 338 -2.49 -5.96 -7.79
CA VAL A 338 -3.43 -6.62 -8.71
C VAL A 338 -4.63 -5.73 -8.99
N ASP A 339 -5.08 -4.94 -8.01
CA ASP A 339 -6.17 -3.96 -8.16
C ASP A 339 -5.83 -2.99 -9.31
N PHE A 340 -4.65 -2.37 -9.23
CA PHE A 340 -4.18 -1.41 -10.25
C PHE A 340 -3.83 -2.07 -11.58
N ILE A 341 -3.23 -3.25 -11.60
CA ILE A 341 -2.97 -3.98 -12.86
C ILE A 341 -4.28 -4.29 -13.58
N ARG A 342 -5.31 -4.75 -12.89
CA ARG A 342 -6.63 -5.03 -13.47
C ARG A 342 -7.30 -3.75 -13.99
N GLY A 343 -7.43 -2.75 -13.14
CA GLY A 343 -8.08 -1.50 -13.51
C GLY A 343 -7.37 -0.82 -14.68
N THR A 344 -6.04 -0.74 -14.64
CA THR A 344 -5.22 -0.17 -15.71
C THR A 344 -5.35 -0.96 -17.02
N SER A 345 -5.42 -2.29 -16.93
CA SER A 345 -5.57 -3.16 -18.10
C SER A 345 -6.93 -3.02 -18.80
N MET A 346 -7.94 -2.54 -18.10
CA MET A 346 -9.28 -2.25 -18.62
C MET A 346 -9.44 -0.79 -19.06
N ALA A 347 -8.54 0.10 -18.62
CA ALA A 347 -8.57 1.51 -18.96
C ALA A 347 -8.22 1.73 -20.45
N GLU A 348 -8.87 2.71 -21.08
CA GLU A 348 -8.53 3.14 -22.44
C GLU A 348 -7.10 3.68 -22.48
N ASP A 349 -6.26 3.15 -23.37
CA ASP A 349 -4.82 3.40 -23.49
C ASP A 349 -4.02 3.12 -22.19
N GLY A 350 -4.53 2.22 -21.33
CA GLY A 350 -3.89 1.84 -20.08
C GLY A 350 -2.62 1.00 -20.27
N LYS A 351 -1.61 1.19 -19.41
CA LYS A 351 -0.34 0.44 -19.44
C LYS A 351 0.00 -0.06 -18.03
N ALA A 352 -0.14 -1.36 -17.80
CA ALA A 352 0.18 -1.99 -16.53
C ALA A 352 1.64 -2.49 -16.54
N ILE A 353 2.49 -1.86 -15.74
CA ILE A 353 3.94 -2.08 -15.69
C ILE A 353 4.32 -2.79 -14.39
N ILE A 354 5.11 -3.86 -14.51
CA ILE A 354 5.84 -4.47 -13.41
C ILE A 354 7.34 -4.23 -13.67
N ALA A 355 7.97 -3.46 -12.81
CA ALA A 355 9.36 -3.05 -12.93
C ALA A 355 10.21 -3.73 -11.85
N ILE A 356 11.32 -4.35 -12.25
CA ILE A 356 12.11 -5.22 -11.39
C ILE A 356 13.59 -5.19 -11.81
N PRO A 357 14.56 -5.10 -10.88
CA PRO A 357 15.95 -5.37 -11.21
C PRO A 357 16.08 -6.81 -11.72
N SER A 358 16.86 -7.03 -12.77
CA SER A 358 16.98 -8.37 -13.37
C SER A 358 17.58 -9.42 -12.41
N THR A 359 18.30 -8.98 -11.38
CA THR A 359 18.95 -9.85 -10.39
C THR A 359 18.67 -9.41 -8.95
N ALA A 360 18.93 -10.33 -8.02
CA ALA A 360 18.93 -10.13 -6.59
C ALA A 360 20.26 -10.63 -5.98
N ALA A 361 20.43 -10.46 -4.65
CA ALA A 361 21.58 -10.95 -3.89
C ALA A 361 22.92 -10.57 -4.54
N HIS A 362 23.10 -9.29 -4.88
CA HIS A 362 24.32 -8.75 -5.50
C HIS A 362 24.66 -9.45 -6.84
N GLY A 363 23.68 -9.67 -7.70
CA GLY A 363 23.86 -10.26 -9.02
C GLY A 363 23.87 -11.81 -9.05
N LYS A 364 23.74 -12.47 -7.90
CA LYS A 364 23.88 -13.94 -7.80
C LYS A 364 22.62 -14.71 -8.19
N VAL A 365 21.45 -14.07 -8.18
CA VAL A 365 20.16 -14.71 -8.41
C VAL A 365 19.39 -13.96 -9.47
N SER A 366 18.95 -14.65 -10.53
CA SER A 366 18.05 -14.07 -11.52
C SER A 366 16.64 -13.89 -10.95
N ARG A 367 15.99 -12.77 -11.28
CA ARG A 367 14.58 -12.54 -10.98
C ARG A 367 13.65 -12.92 -12.13
N ILE A 368 14.21 -13.13 -13.32
CA ILE A 368 13.53 -13.82 -14.42
C ILE A 368 13.95 -15.29 -14.34
N VAL A 369 12.97 -16.16 -14.10
CA VAL A 369 13.21 -17.57 -13.76
C VAL A 369 12.47 -18.52 -14.72
N PRO A 370 12.93 -19.78 -14.92
CA PRO A 370 12.18 -20.75 -15.73
C PRO A 370 10.81 -21.07 -15.15
N PHE A 371 10.75 -21.21 -13.83
CA PHE A 371 9.57 -21.52 -13.00
C PHE A 371 9.67 -20.68 -11.73
N LEU A 372 8.54 -20.24 -11.19
CA LEU A 372 8.52 -19.65 -9.86
C LEU A 372 9.06 -20.65 -8.83
N ASP A 373 9.67 -20.16 -7.76
CA ASP A 373 10.14 -21.03 -6.67
C ASP A 373 9.03 -21.93 -6.16
N GLU A 374 9.38 -23.15 -5.74
CA GLU A 374 8.42 -24.08 -5.16
C GLU A 374 7.72 -23.46 -3.95
N GLY A 375 6.39 -23.48 -3.95
CA GLY A 375 5.55 -22.88 -2.93
C GLY A 375 5.38 -21.37 -3.04
N ALA A 376 5.96 -20.70 -4.03
CA ALA A 376 5.75 -19.28 -4.24
C ALA A 376 4.30 -18.97 -4.67
N ALA A 377 3.76 -17.89 -4.13
CA ALA A 377 2.44 -17.41 -4.52
C ALA A 377 2.47 -16.82 -5.95
N ILE A 378 1.43 -17.07 -6.74
CA ILE A 378 1.20 -16.36 -8.00
C ILE A 378 0.39 -15.11 -7.66
N THR A 379 1.08 -14.02 -7.36
CA THR A 379 0.43 -12.74 -7.01
C THR A 379 -0.31 -12.15 -8.19
N THR A 380 0.31 -12.14 -9.38
CA THR A 380 -0.33 -11.67 -10.61
C THR A 380 -0.32 -12.80 -11.66
N SER A 381 -1.52 -13.15 -12.12
CA SER A 381 -1.71 -14.16 -13.17
C SER A 381 -1.06 -13.72 -14.48
N ARG A 382 -0.45 -14.67 -15.21
CA ARG A 382 0.08 -14.43 -16.57
C ARG A 382 -0.93 -13.81 -17.54
N ASN A 383 -2.22 -13.93 -17.26
CA ASN A 383 -3.28 -13.38 -18.09
C ASN A 383 -3.47 -11.86 -17.87
N GLU A 384 -3.01 -11.32 -16.75
CA GLU A 384 -3.14 -9.93 -16.35
C GLU A 384 -1.87 -9.12 -16.60
N VAL A 385 -0.70 -9.78 -16.71
CA VAL A 385 0.61 -9.14 -16.92
C VAL A 385 0.70 -8.57 -18.33
N ASP A 386 1.07 -7.27 -18.42
CA ASP A 386 1.26 -6.57 -19.70
C ASP A 386 2.75 -6.26 -19.96
N TYR A 387 3.35 -5.37 -19.19
CA TYR A 387 4.76 -5.01 -19.32
C TYR A 387 5.61 -5.51 -18.16
N ILE A 388 6.74 -6.14 -18.47
CA ILE A 388 7.84 -6.40 -17.53
C ILE A 388 9.03 -5.53 -17.97
N ILE A 389 9.61 -4.80 -17.01
CA ILE A 389 10.73 -3.89 -17.27
C ILE A 389 11.88 -4.22 -16.34
N THR A 390 13.07 -4.37 -16.92
CA THR A 390 14.35 -4.46 -16.19
C THR A 390 15.29 -3.36 -16.65
N GLU A 391 16.48 -3.28 -16.09
CA GLU A 391 17.56 -2.40 -16.56
C GLU A 391 18.05 -2.73 -17.98
N TYR A 392 17.68 -3.91 -18.51
CA TYR A 392 18.05 -4.35 -19.86
C TYR A 392 16.95 -4.09 -20.92
N GLY A 393 15.77 -3.61 -20.55
CA GLY A 393 14.74 -3.24 -21.52
C GLY A 393 13.31 -3.52 -21.07
N ILE A 394 12.43 -3.53 -22.07
CA ILE A 394 10.97 -3.67 -21.95
C ILE A 394 10.51 -4.94 -22.63
N ALA A 395 9.82 -5.82 -21.92
CA ALA A 395 9.09 -6.96 -22.46
C ALA A 395 7.58 -6.72 -22.36
N GLN A 396 6.92 -6.47 -23.48
CA GLN A 396 5.46 -6.47 -23.56
C GLN A 396 4.98 -7.92 -23.74
N LEU A 397 4.09 -8.39 -22.90
CA LEU A 397 3.63 -9.78 -22.87
C LEU A 397 2.19 -9.96 -23.38
N ARG A 398 1.37 -8.90 -23.30
CA ARG A 398 -0.02 -8.96 -23.73
C ARG A 398 -0.14 -9.29 -25.21
N GLY A 399 -1.03 -10.21 -25.56
CA GLY A 399 -1.24 -10.67 -26.93
C GLY A 399 -0.17 -11.62 -27.48
N LYS A 400 0.87 -11.95 -26.71
CA LYS A 400 1.94 -12.88 -27.12
C LYS A 400 1.67 -14.32 -26.71
N THR A 401 2.09 -15.26 -27.56
CA THR A 401 2.13 -16.70 -27.24
C THR A 401 3.13 -16.98 -26.12
N LEU A 402 3.01 -18.13 -25.45
CA LEU A 402 3.97 -18.52 -24.39
C LEU A 402 5.42 -18.53 -24.88
N LYS A 403 5.65 -18.98 -26.11
CA LYS A 403 6.99 -18.97 -26.75
C LYS A 403 7.51 -17.53 -26.88
N GLN A 404 6.72 -16.63 -27.46
CA GLN A 404 7.07 -15.22 -27.65
C GLN A 404 7.27 -14.48 -26.31
N ARG A 405 6.51 -14.85 -25.26
CA ARG A 405 6.69 -14.31 -23.91
C ARG A 405 8.04 -14.69 -23.32
N ALA A 406 8.39 -15.98 -23.42
CA ALA A 406 9.67 -16.47 -22.94
C ALA A 406 10.85 -15.80 -23.65
N GLU A 407 10.79 -15.67 -24.98
CA GLU A 407 11.80 -14.95 -25.78
C GLU A 407 11.93 -13.48 -25.32
N ALA A 408 10.81 -12.78 -25.15
CA ALA A 408 10.82 -11.40 -24.68
C ALA A 408 11.42 -11.23 -23.28
N LEU A 409 11.12 -12.15 -22.36
CA LEU A 409 11.65 -12.13 -20.99
C LEU A 409 13.15 -12.48 -20.95
N ILE A 410 13.60 -13.46 -21.74
CA ILE A 410 15.03 -13.79 -21.86
C ILE A 410 15.83 -12.60 -22.36
N ASN A 411 15.30 -11.82 -23.32
CA ASN A 411 15.97 -10.65 -23.88
C ASN A 411 16.23 -9.55 -22.84
N ILE A 412 15.37 -9.43 -21.81
CA ILE A 412 15.52 -8.45 -20.72
C ILE A 412 16.10 -9.05 -19.44
N ALA A 413 16.47 -10.32 -19.43
CA ALA A 413 17.18 -10.95 -18.32
C ALA A 413 18.63 -10.45 -18.26
N HIS A 414 19.26 -10.58 -17.08
CA HIS A 414 20.70 -10.31 -16.95
C HIS A 414 21.50 -11.23 -17.90
N PRO A 415 22.51 -10.70 -18.64
CA PRO A 415 23.27 -11.49 -19.61
C PRO A 415 23.78 -12.84 -19.11
N ASP A 416 24.29 -12.90 -17.89
CA ASP A 416 24.86 -14.12 -17.29
C ASP A 416 23.85 -15.27 -17.13
N PHE A 417 22.55 -15.00 -17.18
CA PHE A 417 21.48 -15.98 -17.00
C PHE A 417 20.77 -16.36 -18.31
N ARG A 418 21.03 -15.63 -19.42
CA ARG A 418 20.30 -15.84 -20.68
C ARG A 418 20.50 -17.23 -21.27
N ASP A 419 21.72 -17.75 -21.23
CA ASP A 419 22.03 -19.12 -21.77
C ASP A 419 21.29 -20.20 -20.99
N SER A 420 21.28 -20.09 -19.65
CA SER A 420 20.53 -21.02 -18.81
C SER A 420 19.02 -20.95 -19.08
N LEU A 421 18.46 -19.73 -19.18
CA LEU A 421 17.04 -19.53 -19.50
C LEU A 421 16.70 -20.03 -20.90
N THR A 422 17.60 -19.89 -21.87
CA THR A 422 17.45 -20.42 -23.24
C THR A 422 17.47 -21.95 -23.25
N GLY A 423 18.29 -22.59 -22.41
CA GLY A 423 18.25 -24.02 -22.22
C GLY A 423 16.89 -24.52 -21.76
N GLU A 424 16.29 -23.88 -20.75
CA GLU A 424 14.94 -24.23 -20.28
C GLU A 424 13.84 -23.90 -21.30
N PHE A 425 14.00 -22.81 -22.05
CA PHE A 425 13.12 -22.48 -23.16
C PHE A 425 13.11 -23.60 -24.22
N ASN A 426 14.30 -24.07 -24.63
CA ASN A 426 14.43 -25.14 -25.62
C ASN A 426 13.82 -26.45 -25.11
N ARG A 427 14.03 -26.81 -23.84
CA ARG A 427 13.42 -27.99 -23.21
C ARG A 427 11.90 -27.95 -23.27
N ARG A 428 11.30 -26.78 -23.22
CA ARG A 428 9.83 -26.58 -23.15
C ARG A 428 9.17 -26.46 -24.53
N PHE A 429 9.83 -25.83 -25.49
CA PHE A 429 9.22 -25.40 -26.76
C PHE A 429 9.82 -26.02 -28.02
N ASN A 430 10.89 -26.78 -27.90
CA ASN A 430 11.53 -27.54 -28.94
C ASN A 430 11.67 -29.01 -28.49
#